data_b62778520429dbe483452403eda93c7f
#
_entry.id   b62778520429dbe483452403eda93c7f
#
_cell.length_a   1.000
_cell.length_b   1.000
_cell.length_c   1.000
_cell.angle_alpha   90.00
_cell.angle_beta   90.00
_cell.angle_gamma   90.00
#
_symmetry.space_group_name_H-M   'P 1'
#
loop_
_entity.id
_entity.type
_entity.pdbx_description
1 polymer ?
#
loop_
_entity_poly.entity_id
_entity_poly.type
_entity_poly.pdbx_seq_one_letter_code
_entity_poly.pdbx_strand_id
1 'polypeptide(L)'
;GEIYFSNEEISDANNILLDAKKFWNKNNKKNFKKIIFLETSSIKINNFQLSIKHQNKDWGYENWVQLVNKIKNDNLIIHSTHDETKIIEGIYSPKEMNFRTACAILKLSDLYIGPEGGFGHVAAALRKKAVLYFGGWISPDVIGYDFHENIYYDNDSSPCGEIEKLCNHCSDARKSITVDIFLKHITKAFKN
;
A
#
# COMPACT_ATOMS: atom_id res chain seq x y z
N GLY A 1 -18.39 -0.84 6.64
CA GLY A 1 -18.85 0.10 5.64
C GLY A 1 -18.92 -0.55 4.26
N GLU A 2 -19.61 0.08 3.33
CA GLU A 2 -19.76 -0.37 1.94
C GLU A 2 -19.34 0.75 0.99
N ILE A 3 -18.78 0.39 -0.16
CA ILE A 3 -18.40 1.34 -1.21
C ILE A 3 -19.06 0.93 -2.52
N TYR A 4 -19.82 1.84 -3.10
CA TYR A 4 -20.45 1.71 -4.41
C TYR A 4 -19.72 2.56 -5.43
N PHE A 5 -19.61 2.08 -6.67
CA PHE A 5 -18.92 2.74 -7.76
C PHE A 5 -19.88 3.04 -8.89
N SER A 6 -19.73 4.21 -9.50
CA SER A 6 -20.41 4.54 -10.76
C SER A 6 -19.83 3.75 -11.93
N ASN A 7 -20.58 3.70 -13.05
CA ASN A 7 -20.09 3.08 -14.27
C ASN A 7 -18.83 3.80 -14.80
N GLU A 8 -18.76 5.11 -14.64
CA GLU A 8 -17.59 5.93 -15.03
C GLU A 8 -16.35 5.55 -14.22
N GLU A 9 -16.46 5.48 -12.90
CA GLU A 9 -15.34 5.09 -12.01
C GLU A 9 -14.82 3.68 -12.33
N ILE A 10 -15.71 2.75 -12.65
CA ILE A 10 -15.32 1.39 -13.09
C ILE A 10 -14.68 1.41 -14.47
N SER A 11 -15.20 2.23 -15.41
CA SER A 11 -14.62 2.38 -16.75
C SER A 11 -13.20 2.94 -16.66
N ASP A 12 -12.99 3.99 -15.89
CA ASP A 12 -11.66 4.60 -15.68
C ASP A 12 -10.68 3.62 -15.05
N ALA A 13 -11.11 2.88 -14.03
CA ALA A 13 -10.27 1.86 -13.41
C ALA A 13 -9.89 0.74 -14.40
N ASN A 14 -10.83 0.31 -15.27
CA ASN A 14 -10.55 -0.67 -16.30
C ASN A 14 -9.56 -0.15 -17.36
N ASN A 15 -9.65 1.12 -17.76
CA ASN A 15 -8.71 1.74 -18.69
C ASN A 15 -7.30 1.75 -18.11
N ILE A 16 -7.14 2.17 -16.85
CA ILE A 16 -5.85 2.13 -16.14
C ILE A 16 -5.32 0.70 -16.06
N LEU A 17 -6.18 -0.27 -15.75
CA LEU A 17 -5.79 -1.68 -15.69
C LEU A 17 -5.35 -2.21 -17.07
N LEU A 18 -6.01 -1.81 -18.15
CA LEU A 18 -5.60 -2.17 -19.51
C LEU A 18 -4.21 -1.60 -19.84
N ASP A 19 -3.94 -0.36 -19.49
CA ASP A 19 -2.63 0.25 -19.70
C ASP A 19 -1.54 -0.39 -18.83
N ALA A 20 -1.85 -0.75 -17.59
CA ALA A 20 -0.97 -1.53 -16.74
C ALA A 20 -0.63 -2.91 -17.36
N LYS A 21 -1.62 -3.60 -17.95
CA LYS A 21 -1.40 -4.88 -18.66
C LYS A 21 -0.53 -4.69 -19.91
N LYS A 22 -0.74 -3.61 -20.68
CA LYS A 22 0.13 -3.27 -21.83
C LYS A 22 1.57 -3.02 -21.35
N PHE A 23 1.73 -2.26 -20.26
CA PHE A 23 3.05 -2.03 -19.64
C PHE A 23 3.72 -3.35 -19.24
N TRP A 24 2.98 -4.25 -18.58
CA TRP A 24 3.49 -5.57 -18.21
C TRP A 24 3.96 -6.35 -19.43
N ASN A 25 3.13 -6.49 -20.46
CA ASN A 25 3.41 -7.27 -21.66
C ASN A 25 4.62 -6.73 -22.44
N LYS A 26 4.86 -5.42 -22.40
CA LYS A 26 6.04 -4.80 -23.01
C LYS A 26 7.33 -5.17 -22.29
N ASN A 27 7.29 -5.32 -20.97
CA ASN A 27 8.47 -5.50 -20.12
C ASN A 27 8.70 -6.95 -19.68
N ASN A 28 7.73 -7.84 -19.86
CA ASN A 28 7.78 -9.23 -19.39
C ASN A 28 7.33 -10.20 -20.48
N LYS A 29 8.00 -11.35 -20.57
CA LYS A 29 7.66 -12.43 -21.54
C LYS A 29 6.70 -13.48 -20.97
N LYS A 30 6.24 -13.31 -19.72
CA LYS A 30 5.36 -14.27 -19.01
C LYS A 30 4.12 -13.57 -18.47
N ASN A 31 3.07 -14.35 -18.21
CA ASN A 31 1.88 -13.85 -17.53
C ASN A 31 2.19 -13.49 -16.07
N PHE A 32 1.55 -12.45 -15.55
CA PHE A 32 1.59 -12.16 -14.11
C PHE A 32 0.71 -13.14 -13.33
N LYS A 33 1.07 -13.38 -12.08
CA LYS A 33 0.32 -14.27 -11.18
C LYS A 33 -0.84 -13.53 -10.50
N LYS A 34 -0.62 -12.28 -10.09
CA LYS A 34 -1.54 -11.47 -9.30
C LYS A 34 -1.48 -10.01 -9.71
N ILE A 35 -2.57 -9.29 -9.44
CA ILE A 35 -2.65 -7.83 -9.52
C ILE A 35 -2.55 -7.28 -8.11
N ILE A 36 -1.55 -6.44 -7.85
CA ILE A 36 -1.30 -5.81 -6.55
C ILE A 36 -1.52 -4.31 -6.69
N PHE A 37 -2.38 -3.74 -5.84
CA PHE A 37 -2.48 -2.30 -5.66
C PHE A 37 -1.54 -1.89 -4.53
N LEU A 38 -0.58 -1.02 -4.83
CA LEU A 38 0.47 -0.60 -3.90
C LEU A 38 0.33 0.88 -3.56
N GLU A 39 0.35 1.22 -2.29
CA GLU A 39 0.59 2.57 -1.78
C GLU A 39 1.90 2.58 -0.98
N THR A 40 2.77 3.55 -1.21
CA THR A 40 4.07 3.63 -0.52
C THR A 40 4.16 4.77 0.48
N SER A 41 3.15 5.63 0.53
CA SER A 41 3.10 6.78 1.45
C SER A 41 1.67 7.07 1.84
N SER A 42 1.41 7.17 3.13
CA SER A 42 0.14 7.64 3.68
C SER A 42 0.01 9.18 3.65
N ILE A 43 1.02 9.87 3.18
CA ILE A 43 1.06 11.33 3.19
C ILE A 43 0.28 11.86 2.00
N LYS A 44 -0.96 12.25 2.25
CA LYS A 44 -1.68 13.15 1.34
C LYS A 44 -1.19 14.57 1.61
N ILE A 45 -0.41 15.10 0.70
CA ILE A 45 0.00 16.49 0.77
C ILE A 45 -1.13 17.34 0.16
N ASN A 46 -2.03 17.76 1.00
CA ASN A 46 -2.77 19.00 0.75
C ASN A 46 -2.11 20.06 1.62
N ASN A 47 -1.29 20.91 0.99
CA ASN A 47 -0.52 22.00 1.59
C ASN A 47 0.75 21.58 2.35
N PHE A 48 1.83 22.06 1.84
CA PHE A 48 3.24 22.15 2.20
C PHE A 48 3.70 21.90 3.67
N GLN A 49 2.81 21.83 4.64
CA GLN A 49 3.12 21.67 6.06
C GLN A 49 2.87 20.25 6.61
N LEU A 50 2.21 19.37 5.87
CA LEU A 50 1.84 18.04 6.36
C LEU A 50 2.91 16.97 6.14
N SER A 51 3.87 17.19 5.27
CA SER A 51 4.91 16.21 4.94
C SER A 51 5.83 15.83 6.10
N ILE A 52 5.93 16.68 7.13
CA ILE A 52 6.74 16.43 8.32
C ILE A 52 5.96 15.67 9.39
N LYS A 53 4.63 15.75 9.38
CA LYS A 53 3.77 15.31 10.49
C LYS A 53 3.45 13.82 10.57
N HIS A 54 3.84 13.01 9.59
CA HIS A 54 3.44 11.59 9.56
C HIS A 54 4.60 10.62 9.35
N GLN A 55 5.82 11.01 9.69
CA GLN A 55 7.01 10.20 9.47
C GLN A 55 6.99 8.86 10.24
N ASN A 56 6.27 8.80 11.36
CA ASN A 56 6.14 7.57 12.14
C ASN A 56 5.30 6.48 11.44
N LYS A 57 4.45 6.87 10.49
CA LYS A 57 3.65 5.97 9.65
C LYS A 57 4.39 5.45 8.42
N ASP A 58 5.52 6.04 8.08
CA ASP A 58 6.25 5.72 6.86
C ASP A 58 7.25 4.60 7.11
N TRP A 59 7.14 3.51 6.34
CA TRP A 59 8.11 2.41 6.38
C TRP A 59 9.45 2.77 5.72
N GLY A 60 9.46 3.84 4.94
CA GLY A 60 10.62 4.33 4.21
C GLY A 60 10.68 3.84 2.76
N TYR A 61 10.97 4.77 1.87
CA TYR A 61 10.99 4.54 0.42
C TYR A 61 11.89 3.37 0.01
N GLU A 62 13.07 3.27 0.61
CA GLU A 62 14.05 2.21 0.28
C GLU A 62 13.53 0.80 0.61
N ASN A 63 12.78 0.66 1.69
CA ASN A 63 12.13 -0.61 2.04
C ASN A 63 11.05 -0.98 1.01
N TRP A 64 10.25 -0.01 0.57
CA TRP A 64 9.26 -0.22 -0.50
C TRP A 64 9.93 -0.62 -1.81
N VAL A 65 11.02 0.03 -2.20
CA VAL A 65 11.80 -0.33 -3.41
C VAL A 65 12.32 -1.76 -3.32
N GLN A 66 12.90 -2.14 -2.18
CA GLN A 66 13.40 -3.50 -1.97
C GLN A 66 12.28 -4.55 -2.03
N LEU A 67 11.13 -4.28 -1.41
CA LEU A 67 9.96 -5.16 -1.47
C LEU A 67 9.47 -5.32 -2.91
N VAL A 68 9.28 -4.22 -3.63
CA VAL A 68 8.85 -4.23 -5.04
C VAL A 68 9.81 -5.05 -5.89
N ASN A 69 11.11 -4.89 -5.72
CA ASN A 69 12.11 -5.66 -6.48
C ASN A 69 12.02 -7.17 -6.24
N LYS A 70 11.51 -7.62 -5.09
CA LYS A 70 11.30 -9.05 -4.81
C LYS A 70 10.03 -9.61 -5.46
N ILE A 71 8.99 -8.78 -5.66
CA ILE A 71 7.67 -9.27 -6.09
C ILE A 71 7.27 -8.85 -7.51
N LYS A 72 7.89 -7.83 -8.10
CA LYS A 72 7.49 -7.25 -9.39
C LYS A 72 7.64 -8.17 -10.59
N ASN A 73 8.55 -9.17 -10.53
CA ASN A 73 8.77 -10.06 -11.65
C ASN A 73 7.65 -11.09 -11.86
N ASP A 74 6.80 -11.30 -10.87
CA ASP A 74 5.72 -12.28 -10.90
C ASP A 74 4.33 -11.64 -10.82
N ASN A 75 4.24 -10.35 -10.48
CA ASN A 75 2.97 -9.70 -10.22
C ASN A 75 2.86 -8.37 -10.95
N LEU A 76 1.69 -8.08 -11.50
CA LEU A 76 1.36 -6.78 -12.02
C LEU A 76 1.09 -5.83 -10.84
N ILE A 77 1.97 -4.87 -10.64
CA ILE A 77 1.85 -3.89 -9.55
C ILE A 77 1.39 -2.56 -10.13
N ILE A 78 0.29 -2.04 -9.58
CA ILE A 78 -0.23 -0.70 -9.88
C ILE A 78 0.04 0.17 -8.67
N HIS A 79 0.91 1.15 -8.84
CA HIS A 79 1.35 2.05 -7.78
C HIS A 79 0.42 3.26 -7.68
N SER A 80 -0.21 3.44 -6.52
CA SER A 80 -0.98 4.65 -6.22
C SER A 80 -0.03 5.83 -6.06
N THR A 81 -0.08 6.76 -6.99
CA THR A 81 0.78 7.94 -7.01
C THR A 81 -0.04 9.22 -6.90
N HIS A 82 0.56 10.25 -6.35
CA HIS A 82 0.16 11.64 -6.40
C HIS A 82 1.41 12.49 -6.69
N ASP A 83 1.27 13.78 -6.92
CA ASP A 83 2.32 14.66 -7.46
C ASP A 83 3.68 14.57 -6.78
N GLU A 84 3.73 14.25 -5.49
CA GLU A 84 4.98 14.15 -4.73
C GLU A 84 5.42 12.70 -4.44
N THR A 85 4.70 11.71 -4.95
CA THR A 85 5.08 10.30 -4.76
C THR A 85 6.33 9.97 -5.56
N LYS A 86 7.35 9.44 -4.89
CA LYS A 86 8.53 8.92 -5.57
C LYS A 86 8.16 7.68 -6.37
N ILE A 87 8.40 7.73 -7.67
CA ILE A 87 8.12 6.61 -8.60
C ILE A 87 9.10 5.47 -8.35
N ILE A 88 8.59 4.25 -8.29
CA ILE A 88 9.41 3.04 -8.23
C ILE A 88 9.50 2.46 -9.64
N GLU A 89 10.72 2.21 -10.09
CA GLU A 89 10.98 1.68 -11.43
C GLU A 89 10.53 0.23 -11.60
N GLY A 90 10.03 -0.07 -12.80
CA GLY A 90 9.64 -1.42 -13.19
C GLY A 90 8.25 -1.85 -12.74
N ILE A 91 7.45 -0.94 -12.20
CA ILE A 91 6.03 -1.13 -11.93
C ILE A 91 5.19 -0.04 -12.60
N TYR A 92 3.90 -0.27 -12.78
CA TYR A 92 3.03 0.68 -13.44
C TYR A 92 2.56 1.77 -12.47
N SER A 93 2.86 3.01 -12.80
CA SER A 93 2.45 4.20 -12.05
C SER A 93 1.62 5.09 -12.98
N PRO A 94 0.29 5.17 -12.82
CA PRO A 94 -0.53 6.07 -13.63
C PRO A 94 -0.20 7.53 -13.32
N LYS A 95 -0.22 8.40 -14.33
CA LYS A 95 0.11 9.83 -14.16
C LYS A 95 -0.92 10.58 -13.33
N GLU A 96 -2.19 10.26 -13.53
CA GLU A 96 -3.31 10.88 -12.84
C GLU A 96 -4.28 9.80 -12.37
N MET A 97 -4.68 9.89 -11.12
CA MET A 97 -5.62 8.96 -10.53
C MET A 97 -6.30 9.61 -9.34
N ASN A 98 -7.57 9.93 -9.47
CA ASN A 98 -8.34 10.42 -8.33
C ASN A 98 -8.61 9.29 -7.32
N PHE A 99 -8.99 9.67 -6.09
CA PHE A 99 -9.18 8.71 -5.00
C PHE A 99 -10.26 7.66 -5.32
N ARG A 100 -11.37 8.05 -5.97
CA ARG A 100 -12.46 7.12 -6.28
C ARG A 100 -12.04 6.10 -7.34
N THR A 101 -11.33 6.53 -8.37
CA THR A 101 -10.73 5.64 -9.38
C THR A 101 -9.72 4.69 -8.74
N ALA A 102 -8.88 5.17 -7.83
CA ALA A 102 -7.94 4.34 -7.05
C ALA A 102 -8.67 3.26 -6.24
N CYS A 103 -9.77 3.60 -5.57
CA CYS A 103 -10.62 2.64 -4.86
C CYS A 103 -11.21 1.58 -5.82
N ALA A 104 -11.60 1.97 -7.03
CA ALA A 104 -12.11 1.05 -8.03
C ALA A 104 -11.01 0.10 -8.56
N ILE A 105 -9.77 0.60 -8.74
CA ILE A 105 -8.61 -0.26 -9.07
C ILE A 105 -8.32 -1.25 -7.94
N LEU A 106 -8.37 -0.79 -6.67
CA LEU A 106 -8.21 -1.68 -5.52
C LEU A 106 -9.28 -2.79 -5.53
N LYS A 107 -10.53 -2.48 -5.89
CA LYS A 107 -11.58 -3.49 -6.07
C LYS A 107 -11.22 -4.54 -7.13
N LEU A 108 -10.54 -4.14 -8.20
CA LEU A 108 -10.13 -5.03 -9.31
C LEU A 108 -8.82 -5.77 -9.02
N SER A 109 -8.12 -5.44 -7.94
CA SER A 109 -6.84 -6.06 -7.56
C SER A 109 -7.05 -7.31 -6.70
N ASP A 110 -6.05 -8.19 -6.66
CA ASP A 110 -6.05 -9.38 -5.79
C ASP A 110 -5.60 -9.05 -4.36
N LEU A 111 -4.71 -8.06 -4.20
CA LEU A 111 -4.12 -7.68 -2.93
C LEU A 111 -3.85 -6.18 -2.87
N TYR A 112 -4.11 -5.57 -1.72
CA TYR A 112 -3.60 -4.25 -1.36
C TYR A 112 -2.37 -4.38 -0.48
N ILE A 113 -1.35 -3.58 -0.77
CA ILE A 113 -0.15 -3.43 0.07
C ILE A 113 0.08 -1.95 0.32
N GLY A 114 0.25 -1.56 1.58
CA GLY A 114 0.51 -0.16 1.91
C GLY A 114 0.65 0.10 3.40
N PRO A 115 0.84 1.37 3.80
CA PRO A 115 0.74 1.77 5.19
C PRO A 115 -0.71 1.71 5.67
N GLU A 116 -0.90 1.69 6.97
CA GLU A 116 -2.23 1.90 7.55
C GLU A 116 -2.77 3.26 7.12
N GLY A 117 -4.06 3.35 6.82
CA GLY A 117 -4.69 4.57 6.34
C GLY A 117 -5.95 4.33 5.50
N GLY A 118 -6.31 5.34 4.71
CA GLY A 118 -7.58 5.36 3.96
C GLY A 118 -7.80 4.13 3.08
N PHE A 119 -6.80 3.69 2.31
CA PHE A 119 -6.94 2.50 1.46
C PHE A 119 -7.02 1.19 2.26
N GLY A 120 -6.49 1.12 3.49
CA GLY A 120 -6.74 0.00 4.39
C GLY A 120 -8.22 -0.15 4.72
N HIS A 121 -8.90 0.96 5.02
CA HIS A 121 -10.35 0.97 5.26
C HIS A 121 -11.15 0.68 3.98
N VAL A 122 -10.69 1.15 2.82
CA VAL A 122 -11.28 0.81 1.51
C VAL A 122 -11.15 -0.69 1.24
N ALA A 123 -9.98 -1.28 1.46
CA ALA A 123 -9.75 -2.71 1.30
C ALA A 123 -10.70 -3.51 2.20
N ALA A 124 -10.89 -3.08 3.45
CA ALA A 124 -11.83 -3.71 4.37
C ALA A 124 -13.28 -3.60 3.89
N ALA A 125 -13.72 -2.42 3.48
CA ALA A 125 -15.08 -2.20 2.96
C ALA A 125 -15.38 -3.03 1.70
N LEU A 126 -14.36 -3.29 0.88
CA LEU A 126 -14.43 -4.13 -0.32
C LEU A 126 -14.18 -5.62 -0.04
N ARG A 127 -13.91 -6.01 1.21
CA ARG A 127 -13.50 -7.37 1.61
C ARG A 127 -12.29 -7.88 0.84
N LYS A 128 -11.36 -6.98 0.50
CA LYS A 128 -10.11 -7.30 -0.17
C LYS A 128 -9.04 -7.68 0.84
N LYS A 129 -8.19 -8.62 0.46
CA LYS A 129 -6.99 -8.95 1.22
C LYS A 129 -6.05 -7.76 1.25
N ALA A 130 -5.43 -7.51 2.38
CA ALA A 130 -4.45 -6.44 2.52
C ALA A 130 -3.28 -6.86 3.41
N VAL A 131 -2.11 -6.31 3.11
CA VAL A 131 -0.91 -6.36 3.97
C VAL A 131 -0.56 -4.92 4.33
N LEU A 132 -0.70 -4.57 5.60
CA LEU A 132 -0.65 -3.21 6.08
C LEU A 132 0.54 -2.99 7.01
N TYR A 133 1.34 -1.97 6.73
CA TYR A 133 2.37 -1.49 7.64
C TYR A 133 1.76 -0.58 8.70
N PHE A 134 1.75 -1.02 9.94
CA PHE A 134 1.34 -0.22 11.10
C PHE A 134 2.54 0.44 11.80
N GLY A 135 3.73 -0.12 11.63
CA GLY A 135 4.91 0.35 12.37
C GLY A 135 4.72 0.18 13.88
N GLY A 136 5.03 1.21 14.66
CA GLY A 136 4.91 1.21 16.11
C GLY A 136 4.12 2.38 16.69
N TRP A 137 3.42 3.16 15.84
CA TRP A 137 2.78 4.40 16.27
C TRP A 137 1.34 4.21 16.78
N ILE A 138 0.58 3.28 16.17
CA ILE A 138 -0.79 2.92 16.54
C ILE A 138 -0.98 1.40 16.44
N SER A 139 -1.75 0.84 17.40
CA SER A 139 -2.06 -0.59 17.37
C SER A 139 -3.10 -0.94 16.30
N PRO A 140 -2.95 -2.09 15.61
CA PRO A 140 -4.01 -2.65 14.76
C PRO A 140 -5.33 -2.90 15.52
N ASP A 141 -5.31 -3.10 16.83
CA ASP A 141 -6.52 -3.27 17.66
C ASP A 141 -7.42 -2.04 17.65
N VAL A 142 -6.87 -0.85 17.32
CA VAL A 142 -7.63 0.40 17.29
C VAL A 142 -8.28 0.63 15.92
N ILE A 143 -7.53 0.44 14.84
CA ILE A 143 -7.96 0.79 13.47
C ILE A 143 -7.71 -0.30 12.43
N GLY A 144 -7.17 -1.45 12.84
CA GLY A 144 -6.95 -2.60 11.98
C GLY A 144 -8.21 -3.43 11.74
N TYR A 145 -8.05 -4.47 10.94
CA TYR A 145 -9.08 -5.47 10.66
C TYR A 145 -8.46 -6.85 10.78
N ASP A 146 -9.11 -7.78 11.49
CA ASP A 146 -8.57 -9.12 11.81
C ASP A 146 -8.31 -10.00 10.58
N PHE A 147 -9.01 -9.73 9.48
CA PHE A 147 -8.82 -10.48 8.23
C PHE A 147 -7.73 -9.89 7.32
N HIS A 148 -7.08 -8.79 7.73
CA HIS A 148 -5.89 -8.24 7.08
C HIS A 148 -4.62 -8.76 7.75
N GLU A 149 -3.53 -8.79 7.02
CA GLU A 149 -2.20 -9.01 7.57
C GLU A 149 -1.64 -7.67 8.06
N ASN A 150 -1.78 -7.42 9.36
CA ASN A 150 -1.32 -6.18 10.00
C ASN A 150 0.10 -6.38 10.52
N ILE A 151 1.07 -5.65 9.97
CA ILE A 151 2.48 -5.73 10.37
C ILE A 151 2.75 -4.64 11.40
N TYR A 152 2.86 -5.06 12.63
CA TYR A 152 2.98 -4.20 13.81
C TYR A 152 4.27 -4.48 14.57
N TYR A 153 4.93 -3.43 15.05
CA TYR A 153 6.08 -3.51 15.93
C TYR A 153 5.59 -3.49 17.37
N ASP A 154 5.33 -4.68 17.89
CA ASP A 154 4.79 -4.89 19.23
C ASP A 154 5.94 -5.02 20.24
N ASN A 155 6.06 -4.04 21.13
CA ASN A 155 6.96 -4.06 22.29
C ASN A 155 6.41 -3.17 23.42
N ASP A 156 7.09 -3.12 24.55
CA ASP A 156 6.65 -2.38 25.74
C ASP A 156 6.41 -0.87 25.51
N SER A 157 6.97 -0.30 24.46
CA SER A 157 6.80 1.11 24.07
C SER A 157 5.75 1.32 22.98
N SER A 158 5.09 0.26 22.51
CA SER A 158 4.03 0.32 21.49
C SER A 158 2.64 0.35 22.13
N PRO A 159 1.73 1.14 21.55
CA PRO A 159 1.94 2.16 20.52
C PRO A 159 2.55 3.44 21.12
N CYS A 160 3.43 4.11 20.38
CA CYS A 160 4.02 5.36 20.87
C CYS A 160 3.04 6.54 20.84
N GLY A 161 2.00 6.51 20.02
CA GLY A 161 0.98 7.56 19.87
C GLY A 161 1.46 8.87 19.26
N GLU A 162 2.75 9.00 18.95
CA GLU A 162 3.35 10.23 18.43
C GLU A 162 3.19 10.31 16.91
N ILE A 163 2.40 11.25 16.43
CA ILE A 163 2.14 11.42 15.00
C ILE A 163 2.95 12.58 14.38
N GLU A 164 3.31 13.59 15.18
CA GLU A 164 3.87 14.85 14.66
C GLU A 164 5.39 14.82 14.53
N LYS A 165 6.07 14.03 15.35
CA LYS A 165 7.53 13.98 15.39
C LYS A 165 8.04 12.56 15.20
N LEU A 166 9.05 12.42 14.36
CA LEU A 166 9.77 11.16 14.27
C LEU A 166 10.38 10.81 15.63
N CYS A 167 9.96 9.71 16.22
CA CYS A 167 10.49 9.22 17.49
C CYS A 167 11.44 8.02 17.27
N ASN A 168 12.30 7.76 18.25
CA ASN A 168 13.25 6.65 18.19
C ASN A 168 12.52 5.31 18.07
N HIS A 169 11.43 5.12 18.81
CA HIS A 169 10.61 3.91 18.75
C HIS A 169 10.12 3.58 17.34
N CYS A 170 9.52 4.55 16.63
CA CYS A 170 9.06 4.32 15.26
C CYS A 170 10.22 4.21 14.25
N SER A 171 11.36 4.85 14.53
CA SER A 171 12.58 4.63 13.76
C SER A 171 13.09 3.19 13.91
N ASP A 172 13.01 2.63 15.11
CA ASP A 172 13.41 1.24 15.38
C ASP A 172 12.39 0.25 14.81
N ALA A 173 11.09 0.55 14.88
CA ALA A 173 10.05 -0.21 14.20
C ALA A 173 10.32 -0.32 12.69
N ARG A 174 10.67 0.80 12.05
CA ARG A 174 11.02 0.85 10.62
C ARG A 174 12.21 -0.05 10.26
N LYS A 175 13.22 -0.10 11.10
CA LYS A 175 14.41 -0.96 10.90
C LYS A 175 14.11 -2.43 11.17
N SER A 176 13.30 -2.71 12.18
CA SER A 176 12.98 -4.08 12.64
C SER A 176 12.00 -4.80 11.73
N ILE A 177 11.05 -4.06 11.12
CA ILE A 177 10.11 -4.61 10.14
C ILE A 177 10.83 -4.71 8.79
N THR A 178 11.45 -5.84 8.55
CA THR A 178 12.24 -6.10 7.34
C THR A 178 11.37 -6.49 6.13
N VAL A 179 11.95 -6.44 4.94
CA VAL A 179 11.31 -6.91 3.70
C VAL A 179 10.90 -8.38 3.81
N ASP A 180 11.69 -9.22 4.47
CA ASP A 180 11.37 -10.65 4.64
C ASP A 180 10.13 -10.87 5.52
N ILE A 181 9.91 -10.01 6.52
CA ILE A 181 8.66 -10.01 7.30
C ILE A 181 7.48 -9.70 6.38
N PHE A 182 7.58 -8.65 5.57
CA PHE A 182 6.53 -8.31 4.59
C PHE A 182 6.24 -9.46 3.63
N LEU A 183 7.26 -10.11 3.08
CA LEU A 183 7.10 -11.25 2.16
C LEU A 183 6.38 -12.43 2.81
N LYS A 184 6.64 -12.72 4.09
CA LYS A 184 5.90 -13.75 4.85
C LYS A 184 4.41 -13.42 4.92
N HIS A 185 4.06 -12.16 5.26
CA HIS A 185 2.67 -11.71 5.32
C HIS A 185 1.99 -11.70 3.95
N ILE A 186 2.68 -11.28 2.88
CA ILE A 186 2.16 -11.38 1.50
C ILE A 186 1.86 -12.85 1.15
N THR A 187 2.79 -13.76 1.47
CA THR A 187 2.60 -15.20 1.21
C THR A 187 1.40 -15.75 1.97
N LYS A 188 1.21 -15.34 3.22
CA LYS A 188 0.07 -15.75 4.04
C LYS A 188 -1.24 -15.20 3.47
N ALA A 189 -1.28 -13.91 3.09
CA ALA A 189 -2.44 -13.30 2.46
C ALA A 189 -2.89 -14.01 1.18
N PHE A 190 -1.99 -14.57 0.38
CA PHE A 190 -2.34 -15.32 -0.82
C PHE A 190 -2.83 -16.76 -0.56
N LYS A 191 -2.51 -17.36 0.59
CA LYS A 191 -2.94 -18.72 0.94
C LYS A 191 -4.34 -18.77 1.55
N ASN A 192 -4.72 -17.74 2.28
CA ASN A 192 -6.04 -17.58 2.90
C ASN A 192 -7.07 -17.05 1.88
#